data_fa58ad6848959b731e8a84dd46992068
#
_entry.id   fa58ad6848959b731e8a84dd46992068
#
_cell.length_a   1.000
_cell.length_b   1.000
_cell.length_c   1.000
_cell.angle_alpha   90.00
_cell.angle_beta   90.00
_cell.angle_gamma   90.00
#
_symmetry.space_group_name_H-M   'P 1'
#
loop_
_entity.id
_entity.type
_entity.pdbx_description
1 polymer ?
#
loop_
_entity_poly.entity_id
_entity_poly.type
_entity_poly.pdbx_seq_one_letter_code
_entity_poly.pdbx_strand_id
1 'polypeptide(L)'
;MTLSQALNKAKKGLSQKGFRGGLESEILLGFVLQKERVFLHTHAYLELNHEEEACFFELVKKRLNDCPIEYLLGSCDFYGRSFFVNEHVLIPRPETEILVKKALDVISQYHLKEIGEIGVGSACVSVSLALENPKLSIHASDISLKALEVASKNIERFCLKERVFLKKTHLWDRMPTIQMLVSNPPYIASGYPLEKSVLKEPHKALFGGVKGDEILKEIILLAARLKIPFLACEMGYDQLKSLKECLEFCGYDAEFYKDLSGFDRGFVGVLKSFLR
;
A
#
# COMPACT_ATOMS: atom_id res chain seq x y z
N MET A 1 -12.44 0.24 -35.12
CA MET A 1 -11.80 -1.12 -35.27
C MET A 1 -12.48 -2.11 -34.35
N THR A 2 -12.37 -3.45 -34.64
CA THR A 2 -12.98 -4.46 -33.76
C THR A 2 -12.21 -4.62 -32.44
N LEU A 3 -12.88 -5.18 -31.39
CA LEU A 3 -12.23 -5.46 -30.09
C LEU A 3 -10.98 -6.32 -30.27
N SER A 4 -11.07 -7.37 -31.11
CA SER A 4 -9.92 -8.24 -31.40
C SER A 4 -8.74 -7.49 -32.04
N GLN A 5 -9.02 -6.58 -32.98
CA GLN A 5 -7.98 -5.78 -33.63
C GLN A 5 -7.31 -4.82 -32.64
N ALA A 6 -8.12 -4.16 -31.78
CA ALA A 6 -7.62 -3.23 -30.76
C ALA A 6 -6.71 -3.96 -29.75
N LEU A 7 -7.20 -5.10 -29.21
CA LEU A 7 -6.44 -5.93 -28.29
C LEU A 7 -5.12 -6.41 -28.89
N ASN A 8 -5.12 -6.92 -30.14
CA ASN A 8 -3.92 -7.40 -30.81
C ASN A 8 -2.87 -6.30 -30.99
N LYS A 9 -3.33 -5.10 -31.38
CA LYS A 9 -2.44 -3.94 -31.55
C LYS A 9 -1.81 -3.51 -30.21
N ALA A 10 -2.60 -3.40 -29.16
CA ALA A 10 -2.13 -3.02 -27.82
C ALA A 10 -1.20 -4.12 -27.23
N LYS A 11 -1.59 -5.40 -27.32
CA LYS A 11 -0.79 -6.55 -26.88
C LYS A 11 0.62 -6.50 -27.48
N LYS A 12 0.71 -6.29 -28.80
CA LYS A 12 2.01 -6.23 -29.50
C LYS A 12 2.91 -5.14 -28.92
N GLY A 13 2.40 -3.92 -28.76
CA GLY A 13 3.16 -2.79 -28.23
C GLY A 13 3.59 -3.00 -26.78
N LEU A 14 2.67 -3.45 -25.90
CA LEU A 14 2.94 -3.69 -24.50
C LEU A 14 3.94 -4.84 -24.28
N SER A 15 3.82 -5.94 -25.04
CA SER A 15 4.76 -7.07 -24.95
C SER A 15 6.17 -6.71 -25.42
N GLN A 16 6.32 -5.87 -26.44
CA GLN A 16 7.64 -5.37 -26.88
C GLN A 16 8.33 -4.52 -25.81
N LYS A 17 7.56 -3.90 -24.93
CA LYS A 17 8.08 -3.12 -23.81
C LYS A 17 8.39 -3.98 -22.56
N GLY A 18 8.06 -5.29 -22.59
CA GLY A 18 8.27 -6.22 -21.48
C GLY A 18 7.08 -6.38 -20.52
N PHE A 19 5.94 -5.76 -20.82
CA PHE A 19 4.73 -5.90 -20.02
C PHE A 19 3.96 -7.20 -20.34
N ARG A 20 3.01 -7.56 -19.49
CA ARG A 20 2.07 -8.68 -19.73
C ARG A 20 1.02 -8.27 -20.77
N GLY A 21 1.47 -8.00 -22.02
CA GLY A 21 0.69 -7.29 -23.03
C GLY A 21 -0.71 -7.85 -23.27
N GLY A 22 -0.89 -9.19 -23.26
CA GLY A 22 -2.21 -9.81 -23.37
C GLY A 22 -3.12 -9.43 -22.23
N LEU A 23 -2.70 -9.69 -21.00
CA LEU A 23 -3.47 -9.41 -19.79
C LEU A 23 -3.76 -7.90 -19.63
N GLU A 24 -2.74 -7.08 -19.77
CA GLU A 24 -2.87 -5.62 -19.54
C GLU A 24 -3.75 -4.95 -20.61
N SER A 25 -3.67 -5.38 -21.88
CA SER A 25 -4.56 -4.85 -22.91
C SER A 25 -6.03 -5.21 -22.64
N GLU A 26 -6.31 -6.43 -22.15
CA GLU A 26 -7.67 -6.85 -21.78
C GLU A 26 -8.19 -6.06 -20.58
N ILE A 27 -7.37 -5.83 -19.55
CA ILE A 27 -7.73 -5.03 -18.38
C ILE A 27 -8.08 -3.60 -18.80
N LEU A 28 -7.22 -2.95 -19.60
CA LEU A 28 -7.44 -1.57 -20.04
C LEU A 28 -8.67 -1.43 -20.94
N LEU A 29 -8.90 -2.38 -21.86
CA LEU A 29 -10.10 -2.34 -22.71
C LEU A 29 -11.36 -2.64 -21.93
N GLY A 30 -11.32 -3.61 -21.02
CA GLY A 30 -12.42 -3.92 -20.11
C GLY A 30 -12.81 -2.70 -19.25
N PHE A 31 -11.82 -1.95 -18.76
CA PHE A 31 -12.04 -0.71 -18.02
C PHE A 31 -12.74 0.36 -18.86
N VAL A 32 -12.29 0.59 -20.10
CA VAL A 32 -12.91 1.57 -21.02
C VAL A 32 -14.36 1.21 -21.33
N LEU A 33 -14.62 -0.08 -21.59
CA LEU A 33 -15.95 -0.56 -21.96
C LEU A 33 -16.86 -0.84 -20.75
N GLN A 34 -16.32 -0.77 -19.52
CA GLN A 34 -17.02 -1.20 -18.29
C GLN A 34 -17.55 -2.64 -18.43
N LYS A 35 -16.71 -3.54 -18.97
CA LYS A 35 -17.03 -4.95 -19.22
C LYS A 35 -15.94 -5.86 -18.66
N GLU A 36 -16.36 -7.04 -18.24
CA GLU A 36 -15.44 -8.10 -17.80
C GLU A 36 -14.63 -8.65 -18.99
N ARG A 37 -13.46 -9.21 -18.69
CA ARG A 37 -12.55 -9.77 -19.70
C ARG A 37 -13.19 -10.84 -20.58
N VAL A 38 -14.08 -11.66 -20.01
CA VAL A 38 -14.84 -12.69 -20.77
C VAL A 38 -15.66 -12.07 -21.89
N PHE A 39 -16.26 -10.91 -21.67
CA PHE A 39 -17.01 -10.18 -22.69
C PHE A 39 -16.15 -9.87 -23.93
N LEU A 40 -14.90 -9.47 -23.73
CA LEU A 40 -13.98 -9.09 -24.82
C LEU A 40 -13.69 -10.26 -25.76
N HIS A 41 -13.65 -11.49 -25.23
CA HIS A 41 -13.40 -12.70 -26.00
C HIS A 41 -14.67 -13.19 -26.70
N THR A 42 -15.82 -13.13 -26.04
CA THR A 42 -17.10 -13.60 -26.62
C THR A 42 -17.66 -12.63 -27.66
N HIS A 43 -17.25 -11.36 -27.63
CA HIS A 43 -17.72 -10.30 -28.53
C HIS A 43 -16.59 -9.70 -29.38
N ALA A 44 -15.62 -10.50 -29.76
CA ALA A 44 -14.39 -10.09 -30.45
C ALA A 44 -14.62 -9.28 -31.75
N TYR A 45 -15.79 -9.45 -32.37
CA TYR A 45 -16.17 -8.81 -33.64
C TYR A 45 -16.86 -7.45 -33.47
N LEU A 46 -17.27 -7.09 -32.23
CA LEU A 46 -17.85 -5.78 -31.99
C LEU A 46 -16.85 -4.69 -32.32
N GLU A 47 -17.35 -3.60 -32.89
CA GLU A 47 -16.55 -2.44 -33.20
C GLU A 47 -16.57 -1.44 -32.05
N LEU A 48 -15.40 -0.91 -31.72
CA LEU A 48 -15.26 0.24 -30.84
C LEU A 48 -15.80 1.48 -31.54
N ASN A 49 -16.52 2.31 -30.84
CA ASN A 49 -16.78 3.66 -31.31
C ASN A 49 -15.51 4.52 -31.22
N HIS A 50 -15.54 5.73 -31.77
CA HIS A 50 -14.37 6.59 -31.84
C HIS A 50 -13.84 7.02 -30.46
N GLU A 51 -14.74 7.29 -29.51
CA GLU A 51 -14.36 7.72 -28.16
C GLU A 51 -13.74 6.57 -27.36
N GLU A 52 -14.33 5.37 -27.43
CA GLU A 52 -13.80 4.16 -26.81
C GLU A 52 -12.41 3.82 -27.34
N GLU A 53 -12.22 3.87 -28.66
CA GLU A 53 -10.95 3.62 -29.32
C GLU A 53 -9.89 4.63 -28.88
N ALA A 54 -10.21 5.92 -28.87
CA ALA A 54 -9.31 6.99 -28.49
C ALA A 54 -8.93 6.85 -26.99
N CYS A 55 -9.90 6.63 -26.11
CA CYS A 55 -9.66 6.44 -24.68
C CYS A 55 -8.77 5.22 -24.42
N PHE A 56 -9.05 4.10 -25.05
CA PHE A 56 -8.25 2.88 -24.91
C PHE A 56 -6.79 3.09 -25.31
N PHE A 57 -6.53 3.66 -26.49
CA PHE A 57 -5.17 3.88 -26.94
C PHE A 57 -4.44 4.97 -26.17
N GLU A 58 -5.12 5.94 -25.57
CA GLU A 58 -4.50 6.88 -24.65
C GLU A 58 -4.02 6.18 -23.37
N LEU A 59 -4.82 5.25 -22.79
CA LEU A 59 -4.40 4.44 -21.65
C LEU A 59 -3.20 3.53 -22.01
N VAL A 60 -3.25 2.88 -23.18
CA VAL A 60 -2.13 2.07 -23.68
C VAL A 60 -0.86 2.92 -23.82
N LYS A 61 -0.97 4.13 -24.37
CA LYS A 61 0.16 5.08 -24.49
C LYS A 61 0.73 5.46 -23.12
N LYS A 62 -0.11 5.74 -22.13
CA LYS A 62 0.34 6.03 -20.77
C LYS A 62 1.06 4.82 -20.17
N ARG A 63 0.55 3.61 -20.38
CA ARG A 63 1.18 2.38 -19.91
C ARG A 63 2.54 2.14 -20.58
N LEU A 64 2.66 2.39 -21.88
CA LEU A 64 3.92 2.34 -22.61
C LEU A 64 4.96 3.38 -22.11
N ASN A 65 4.53 4.44 -21.43
CA ASN A 65 5.35 5.39 -20.71
C ASN A 65 5.56 5.01 -19.23
N ASP A 66 5.47 3.73 -18.91
CA ASP A 66 5.73 3.12 -17.61
C ASP A 66 4.75 3.58 -16.49
N CYS A 67 3.57 4.16 -16.83
CA CYS A 67 2.54 4.45 -15.84
C CYS A 67 1.97 3.15 -15.26
N PRO A 68 1.94 2.95 -13.93
CA PRO A 68 1.36 1.78 -13.30
C PRO A 68 -0.10 1.57 -13.74
N ILE A 69 -0.49 0.31 -13.93
CA ILE A 69 -1.84 -0.01 -14.40
C ILE A 69 -2.90 0.40 -13.36
N GLU A 70 -2.59 0.28 -12.09
CA GLU A 70 -3.45 0.67 -10.97
C GLU A 70 -3.78 2.18 -11.00
N TYR A 71 -2.81 3.01 -11.39
CA TYR A 71 -3.06 4.45 -11.54
C TYR A 71 -3.91 4.77 -12.78
N LEU A 72 -3.78 3.97 -13.85
CA LEU A 72 -4.64 4.11 -15.03
C LEU A 72 -6.09 3.71 -14.74
N LEU A 73 -6.29 2.70 -13.90
CA LEU A 73 -7.59 2.25 -13.45
C LEU A 73 -8.16 3.11 -12.30
N GLY A 74 -7.31 3.85 -11.59
CA GLY A 74 -7.67 4.58 -10.39
C GLY A 74 -7.99 3.69 -9.20
N SER A 75 -7.62 2.40 -9.25
CA SER A 75 -7.93 1.44 -8.18
C SER A 75 -6.90 0.31 -8.07
N CYS A 76 -6.77 -0.22 -6.86
CA CYS A 76 -5.98 -1.41 -6.52
C CYS A 76 -6.72 -2.26 -5.51
N ASP A 77 -6.74 -3.58 -5.74
CA ASP A 77 -7.34 -4.50 -4.78
C ASP A 77 -6.34 -4.82 -3.65
N PHE A 78 -6.84 -4.80 -2.41
CA PHE A 78 -6.07 -5.12 -1.22
C PHE A 78 -7.00 -5.69 -0.15
N TYR A 79 -6.61 -6.78 0.49
CA TYR A 79 -7.36 -7.44 1.55
C TYR A 79 -8.83 -7.73 1.18
N GLY A 80 -9.05 -8.17 -0.06
CA GLY A 80 -10.39 -8.47 -0.61
C GLY A 80 -11.27 -7.24 -0.91
N ARG A 81 -10.68 -6.04 -0.99
CA ARG A 81 -11.39 -4.77 -1.19
C ARG A 81 -10.69 -3.90 -2.22
N SER A 82 -11.47 -3.12 -2.99
CA SER A 82 -10.91 -2.21 -4.00
C SER A 82 -10.72 -0.81 -3.41
N PHE A 83 -9.48 -0.32 -3.42
CA PHE A 83 -9.07 1.00 -2.92
C PHE A 83 -8.81 1.95 -4.07
N PHE A 84 -9.25 3.21 -3.94
CA PHE A 84 -8.84 4.28 -4.83
C PHE A 84 -7.35 4.58 -4.64
N VAL A 85 -6.62 4.66 -5.74
CA VAL A 85 -5.19 5.01 -5.79
C VAL A 85 -4.89 5.96 -6.95
N ASN A 86 -3.86 6.77 -6.80
CA ASN A 86 -3.30 7.62 -7.85
C ASN A 86 -1.81 7.86 -7.57
N GLU A 87 -1.15 8.67 -8.39
CA GLU A 87 0.27 9.01 -8.31
C GLU A 87 0.72 9.69 -7.00
N HIS A 88 -0.15 9.87 -6.05
CA HIS A 88 0.16 10.51 -4.76
C HIS A 88 0.34 9.53 -3.60
N VAL A 89 0.07 8.25 -3.81
CA VAL A 89 0.20 7.19 -2.80
C VAL A 89 0.95 5.98 -3.37
N LEU A 90 1.61 5.23 -2.48
CA LEU A 90 2.11 3.90 -2.81
C LEU A 90 0.93 3.01 -3.22
N ILE A 91 1.10 2.24 -4.29
CA ILE A 91 0.14 1.20 -4.67
C ILE A 91 0.18 0.11 -3.59
N PRO A 92 -0.95 -0.26 -2.96
CA PRO A 92 -0.98 -1.33 -1.97
C PRO A 92 -0.33 -2.62 -2.48
N ARG A 93 0.55 -3.21 -1.65
CA ARG A 93 1.27 -4.44 -2.01
C ARG A 93 0.63 -5.65 -1.33
N PRO A 94 0.54 -6.81 -2.00
CA PRO A 94 0.01 -8.04 -1.38
C PRO A 94 0.73 -8.45 -0.10
N GLU A 95 2.05 -8.21 -0.01
CA GLU A 95 2.87 -8.52 1.16
C GLU A 95 2.42 -7.74 2.40
N THR A 96 1.88 -6.53 2.22
CA THR A 96 1.35 -5.69 3.31
C THR A 96 0.09 -6.28 3.96
N GLU A 97 -0.60 -7.22 3.30
CA GLU A 97 -1.71 -7.96 3.91
C GLU A 97 -1.27 -8.80 5.11
N ILE A 98 0.01 -9.23 5.12
CA ILE A 98 0.59 -9.96 6.27
C ILE A 98 0.71 -9.02 7.48
N LEU A 99 1.09 -7.76 7.26
CA LEU A 99 1.12 -6.74 8.32
C LEU A 99 -0.28 -6.55 8.94
N VAL A 100 -1.33 -6.45 8.10
CA VAL A 100 -2.71 -6.34 8.58
C VAL A 100 -3.07 -7.54 9.45
N LYS A 101 -2.80 -8.76 8.98
CA LYS A 101 -3.08 -10.00 9.72
C LYS A 101 -2.34 -10.03 11.06
N LYS A 102 -1.03 -9.75 11.08
CA LYS A 102 -0.21 -9.73 12.30
C LYS A 102 -0.70 -8.66 13.29
N ALA A 103 -1.11 -7.50 12.79
CA ALA A 103 -1.69 -6.45 13.64
C ALA A 103 -3.03 -6.89 14.24
N LEU A 104 -3.91 -7.55 13.47
CA LEU A 104 -5.18 -8.08 13.96
C LEU A 104 -4.99 -9.16 15.03
N ASP A 105 -3.99 -10.03 14.90
CA ASP A 105 -3.66 -11.04 15.90
C ASP A 105 -3.36 -10.37 17.26
N VAL A 106 -2.52 -9.33 17.28
CA VAL A 106 -2.20 -8.57 18.50
C VAL A 106 -3.42 -7.83 19.05
N ILE A 107 -4.16 -7.13 18.17
CA ILE A 107 -5.37 -6.40 18.54
C ILE A 107 -6.39 -7.32 19.21
N SER A 108 -6.58 -8.51 18.67
CA SER A 108 -7.50 -9.52 19.21
C SER A 108 -7.00 -10.09 20.54
N GLN A 109 -5.73 -10.47 20.60
CA GLN A 109 -5.11 -11.08 21.80
C GLN A 109 -5.15 -10.14 23.01
N TYR A 110 -4.88 -8.85 22.80
CA TYR A 110 -4.79 -7.86 23.88
C TYR A 110 -6.01 -6.93 23.98
N HIS A 111 -7.06 -7.20 23.19
CA HIS A 111 -8.31 -6.43 23.17
C HIS A 111 -8.10 -4.93 22.96
N LEU A 112 -7.18 -4.55 22.05
CA LEU A 112 -6.83 -3.18 21.79
C LEU A 112 -8.01 -2.42 21.14
N LYS A 113 -8.13 -1.13 21.47
CA LYS A 113 -9.22 -0.26 20.98
C LYS A 113 -8.71 0.95 20.24
N GLU A 114 -7.56 1.47 20.63
CA GLU A 114 -6.95 2.70 20.09
C GLU A 114 -5.59 2.37 19.50
N ILE A 115 -5.48 2.48 18.19
CA ILE A 115 -4.22 2.25 17.48
C ILE A 115 -3.84 3.43 16.60
N GLY A 116 -2.59 3.44 16.16
CA GLY A 116 -2.07 4.44 15.24
C GLY A 116 -1.48 3.85 13.98
N GLU A 117 -1.52 4.60 12.88
CA GLU A 117 -0.80 4.29 11.66
C GLU A 117 0.07 5.49 11.25
N ILE A 118 1.37 5.25 10.99
CA ILE A 118 2.28 6.23 10.39
C ILE A 118 2.48 5.90 8.91
N GLY A 119 2.35 6.92 8.05
CA GLY A 119 2.47 6.75 6.60
C GLY A 119 1.22 6.09 6.01
N VAL A 120 0.05 6.68 6.29
CA VAL A 120 -1.25 6.08 5.93
C VAL A 120 -1.46 5.85 4.42
N GLY A 121 -0.81 6.63 3.56
CA GLY A 121 -0.90 6.49 2.11
C GLY A 121 -2.33 6.46 1.60
N SER A 122 -2.75 5.33 1.02
CA SER A 122 -4.13 5.09 0.56
C SER A 122 -5.12 4.74 1.68
N ALA A 123 -4.65 4.58 2.92
CA ALA A 123 -5.38 4.05 4.08
C ALA A 123 -5.78 2.57 3.96
N CYS A 124 -5.14 1.79 3.09
CA CYS A 124 -5.49 0.38 2.90
C CYS A 124 -5.32 -0.45 4.19
N VAL A 125 -4.28 -0.18 5.00
CA VAL A 125 -4.05 -0.85 6.29
C VAL A 125 -5.10 -0.41 7.31
N SER A 126 -5.24 0.90 7.59
CA SER A 126 -6.23 1.43 8.53
C SER A 126 -7.65 0.99 8.21
N VAL A 127 -8.08 1.09 6.96
CA VAL A 127 -9.42 0.68 6.53
C VAL A 127 -9.63 -0.81 6.75
N SER A 128 -8.64 -1.64 6.36
CA SER A 128 -8.74 -3.09 6.55
C SER A 128 -8.85 -3.46 8.03
N LEU A 129 -8.00 -2.89 8.89
CA LEU A 129 -8.05 -3.10 10.35
C LEU A 129 -9.39 -2.67 10.95
N ALA A 130 -9.92 -1.50 10.54
CA ALA A 130 -11.18 -0.98 11.05
C ALA A 130 -12.40 -1.81 10.60
N LEU A 131 -12.36 -2.40 9.41
CA LEU A 131 -13.44 -3.26 8.91
C LEU A 131 -13.43 -4.63 9.56
N GLU A 132 -12.24 -5.22 9.82
CA GLU A 132 -12.11 -6.50 10.52
C GLU A 132 -12.42 -6.40 12.02
N ASN A 133 -12.20 -5.23 12.63
CA ASN A 133 -12.55 -4.99 14.03
C ASN A 133 -13.45 -3.76 14.20
N PRO A 134 -14.77 -3.94 14.33
CA PRO A 134 -15.73 -2.83 14.46
C PRO A 134 -15.56 -1.92 15.69
N LYS A 135 -14.83 -2.40 16.71
CA LYS A 135 -14.59 -1.64 17.96
C LYS A 135 -13.31 -0.78 17.92
N LEU A 136 -12.56 -0.88 16.84
CA LEU A 136 -11.27 -0.23 16.71
C LEU A 136 -11.43 1.24 16.27
N SER A 137 -10.73 2.12 16.95
CA SER A 137 -10.51 3.52 16.60
C SER A 137 -9.06 3.67 16.14
N ILE A 138 -8.84 4.34 15.02
CA ILE A 138 -7.53 4.46 14.38
C ILE A 138 -7.18 5.92 14.15
N HIS A 139 -6.03 6.33 14.66
CA HIS A 139 -5.44 7.62 14.35
C HIS A 139 -4.33 7.42 13.31
N ALA A 140 -4.46 8.05 12.16
CA ALA A 140 -3.54 7.83 11.06
C ALA A 140 -2.87 9.14 10.63
N SER A 141 -1.57 9.06 10.36
CA SER A 141 -0.77 10.21 9.98
C SER A 141 -0.08 10.03 8.64
N ASP A 142 0.09 11.14 7.92
CA ASP A 142 0.94 11.22 6.74
C ASP A 142 1.58 12.61 6.64
N ILE A 143 2.75 12.68 6.04
CA ILE A 143 3.44 13.95 5.75
C ILE A 143 2.87 14.63 4.50
N SER A 144 2.22 13.87 3.61
CA SER A 144 1.68 14.31 2.32
C SER A 144 0.20 14.64 2.43
N LEU A 145 -0.17 15.92 2.20
CA LEU A 145 -1.59 16.29 2.08
C LEU A 145 -2.31 15.53 0.96
N LYS A 146 -1.63 15.31 -0.15
CA LYS A 146 -2.20 14.60 -1.30
C LYS A 146 -2.46 13.12 -0.99
N ALA A 147 -1.62 12.48 -0.18
CA ALA A 147 -1.87 11.14 0.32
C ALA A 147 -3.09 11.12 1.26
N LEU A 148 -3.20 12.10 2.15
CA LEU A 148 -4.36 12.24 3.03
C LEU A 148 -5.68 12.48 2.28
N GLU A 149 -5.66 13.16 1.14
CA GLU A 149 -6.83 13.30 0.26
C GLU A 149 -7.27 11.95 -0.33
N VAL A 150 -6.30 11.09 -0.74
CA VAL A 150 -6.58 9.73 -1.19
C VAL A 150 -7.12 8.88 -0.04
N ALA A 151 -6.45 8.92 1.12
CA ALA A 151 -6.90 8.23 2.33
C ALA A 151 -8.33 8.61 2.72
N SER A 152 -8.65 9.91 2.71
CA SER A 152 -9.99 10.42 3.03
C SER A 152 -11.06 9.85 2.10
N LYS A 153 -10.80 9.78 0.79
CA LYS A 153 -11.72 9.18 -0.18
C LYS A 153 -11.99 7.71 0.13
N ASN A 154 -10.95 6.94 0.47
CA ASN A 154 -11.12 5.54 0.83
C ASN A 154 -11.87 5.37 2.17
N ILE A 155 -11.52 6.14 3.19
CA ILE A 155 -12.22 6.13 4.48
C ILE A 155 -13.72 6.47 4.30
N GLU A 156 -14.03 7.45 3.47
CA GLU A 156 -15.41 7.83 3.13
C GLU A 156 -16.13 6.71 2.37
N ARG A 157 -15.50 6.12 1.35
CA ARG A 157 -16.04 5.00 0.57
C ARG A 157 -16.45 3.82 1.45
N PHE A 158 -15.70 3.54 2.52
CA PHE A 158 -15.97 2.45 3.44
C PHE A 158 -16.75 2.89 4.70
N CYS A 159 -17.28 4.13 4.75
CA CYS A 159 -18.08 4.66 5.85
C CYS A 159 -17.35 4.64 7.21
N LEU A 160 -16.06 4.98 7.24
CA LEU A 160 -15.20 4.87 8.44
C LEU A 160 -14.79 6.23 9.06
N LYS A 161 -15.42 7.35 8.66
CA LYS A 161 -15.06 8.70 9.14
C LYS A 161 -15.10 8.85 10.67
N GLU A 162 -15.99 8.11 11.34
CA GLU A 162 -16.15 8.15 12.81
C GLU A 162 -15.16 7.24 13.56
N ARG A 163 -14.31 6.50 12.83
CA ARG A 163 -13.37 5.54 13.43
C ARG A 163 -11.93 5.64 12.94
N VAL A 164 -11.70 6.29 11.81
CA VAL A 164 -10.36 6.51 11.24
C VAL A 164 -10.14 8.01 11.08
N PHE A 165 -9.24 8.55 11.90
CA PHE A 165 -8.98 9.99 12.02
C PHE A 165 -7.64 10.33 11.37
N LEU A 166 -7.66 11.20 10.38
CA LEU A 166 -6.48 11.59 9.62
C LEU A 166 -5.85 12.88 10.17
N LYS A 167 -4.51 12.91 10.21
CA LYS A 167 -3.77 14.12 10.53
C LYS A 167 -2.51 14.26 9.70
N LYS A 168 -2.29 15.47 9.16
CA LYS A 168 -1.02 15.80 8.53
C LYS A 168 0.01 16.09 9.62
N THR A 169 1.01 15.24 9.74
CA THR A 169 2.14 15.44 10.64
C THR A 169 3.35 14.62 10.23
N HIS A 170 4.51 15.00 10.76
CA HIS A 170 5.69 14.16 10.66
C HIS A 170 5.63 13.10 11.76
N LEU A 171 5.70 11.84 11.38
CA LEU A 171 5.55 10.68 12.27
C LEU A 171 4.30 10.81 13.18
N TRP A 172 4.48 11.07 14.49
CA TRP A 172 3.42 11.07 15.51
C TRP A 172 3.37 12.38 16.32
N ASP A 173 3.80 13.52 15.74
CA ASP A 173 3.83 14.79 16.47
C ASP A 173 2.41 15.27 16.82
N ARG A 174 2.19 15.54 18.12
CA ARG A 174 0.90 16.00 18.68
C ARG A 174 -0.29 15.08 18.33
N MET A 175 -0.02 13.78 18.23
CA MET A 175 -1.04 12.74 18.05
C MET A 175 -1.48 12.20 19.42
N PRO A 176 -2.67 11.56 19.52
CA PRO A 176 -3.16 11.01 20.77
C PRO A 176 -2.32 9.81 21.24
N THR A 177 -2.53 9.45 22.51
CA THR A 177 -1.99 8.21 23.08
C THR A 177 -2.67 7.01 22.42
N ILE A 178 -1.89 5.99 22.09
CA ILE A 178 -2.34 4.77 21.42
C ILE A 178 -1.74 3.53 22.09
N GLN A 179 -2.37 2.40 21.87
CA GLN A 179 -1.93 1.12 22.41
C GLN A 179 -1.00 0.37 21.46
N MET A 180 -1.14 0.60 20.15
CA MET A 180 -0.34 -0.04 19.11
C MET A 180 -0.04 0.96 17.99
N LEU A 181 1.16 0.90 17.46
CA LEU A 181 1.54 1.64 16.26
C LEU A 181 1.78 0.65 15.11
N VAL A 182 1.14 0.91 13.97
CA VAL A 182 1.30 0.14 12.74
C VAL A 182 1.92 1.03 11.68
N SER A 183 2.82 0.49 10.84
CA SER A 183 3.37 1.26 9.73
C SER A 183 3.90 0.35 8.61
N ASN A 184 3.63 0.74 7.36
CA ASN A 184 4.40 0.34 6.20
C ASN A 184 5.17 1.58 5.70
N PRO A 185 6.30 1.93 6.31
CA PRO A 185 7.03 3.12 5.95
C PRO A 185 7.91 2.89 4.72
N PRO A 186 8.43 3.93 4.07
CA PRO A 186 9.44 3.79 3.05
C PRO A 186 10.69 3.12 3.65
N TYR A 187 11.18 2.07 2.97
CA TYR A 187 12.32 1.27 3.45
C TYR A 187 13.37 0.96 2.37
N ILE A 188 13.25 1.53 1.17
CA ILE A 188 14.22 1.30 0.09
C ILE A 188 15.42 2.23 0.29
N ALA A 189 16.63 1.68 0.15
CA ALA A 189 17.87 2.47 0.22
C ALA A 189 17.97 3.43 -0.99
N SER A 190 18.48 4.63 -0.74
CA SER A 190 18.74 5.60 -1.79
C SER A 190 19.72 5.04 -2.82
N GLY A 191 19.35 5.12 -4.11
CA GLY A 191 20.15 4.57 -5.21
C GLY A 191 19.92 3.09 -5.51
N TYR A 192 19.02 2.41 -4.79
CA TYR A 192 18.61 1.05 -5.16
C TYR A 192 17.91 1.06 -6.53
N PRO A 193 18.30 0.16 -7.46
CA PRO A 193 17.71 0.13 -8.80
C PRO A 193 16.26 -0.37 -8.72
N LEU A 194 15.33 0.44 -9.22
CA LEU A 194 13.90 0.13 -9.27
C LEU A 194 13.42 0.07 -10.72
N GLU A 195 12.36 -0.72 -10.93
CA GLU A 195 11.64 -0.71 -12.20
C GLU A 195 11.08 0.69 -12.50
N LYS A 196 11.01 1.04 -13.80
CA LYS A 196 10.53 2.35 -14.24
C LYS A 196 9.09 2.66 -13.79
N SER A 197 8.25 1.64 -13.72
CA SER A 197 6.88 1.78 -13.22
C SER A 197 6.83 2.14 -11.74
N VAL A 198 7.68 1.52 -10.90
CA VAL A 198 7.81 1.83 -9.48
C VAL A 198 8.32 3.25 -9.26
N LEU A 199 9.23 3.73 -10.13
CA LEU A 199 9.72 5.13 -10.08
C LEU A 199 8.65 6.18 -10.41
N LYS A 200 7.45 5.77 -10.88
CA LYS A 200 6.28 6.66 -11.03
C LYS A 200 5.51 6.85 -9.74
N GLU A 201 5.78 6.03 -8.74
CA GLU A 201 5.18 6.17 -7.41
C GLU A 201 5.89 7.26 -6.60
N PRO A 202 5.28 7.81 -5.53
CA PRO A 202 5.87 8.92 -4.80
C PRO A 202 7.21 8.54 -4.17
N HIS A 203 8.25 9.28 -4.46
CA HIS A 203 9.60 9.08 -3.92
C HIS A 203 9.63 8.96 -2.39
N LYS A 204 8.81 9.77 -1.70
CA LYS A 204 8.69 9.77 -0.23
C LYS A 204 8.03 8.51 0.32
N ALA A 205 7.33 7.74 -0.51
CA ALA A 205 6.72 6.48 -0.13
C ALA A 205 7.63 5.27 -0.41
N LEU A 206 8.75 5.46 -1.10
CA LEU A 206 9.68 4.41 -1.50
C LEU A 206 10.97 4.43 -0.66
N PHE A 207 11.63 5.59 -0.59
CA PHE A 207 12.99 5.68 -0.07
C PHE A 207 13.03 6.05 1.42
N GLY A 208 13.56 5.14 2.23
CA GLY A 208 13.67 5.27 3.69
C GLY A 208 14.95 5.94 4.18
N GLY A 209 15.84 6.35 3.28
CA GLY A 209 17.11 6.97 3.60
C GLY A 209 18.28 6.36 2.83
N VAL A 210 19.51 6.62 3.28
CA VAL A 210 20.74 6.14 2.62
C VAL A 210 20.83 4.62 2.68
N LYS A 211 20.52 4.02 3.84
CA LYS A 211 20.46 2.56 4.05
C LYS A 211 19.06 2.01 3.91
N GLY A 212 18.03 2.88 3.90
CA GLY A 212 16.63 2.51 3.80
C GLY A 212 15.94 2.20 5.14
N ASP A 213 16.68 2.00 6.23
CA ASP A 213 16.12 1.66 7.54
C ASP A 213 15.97 2.87 8.49
N GLU A 214 16.35 4.07 8.04
CA GLU A 214 16.41 5.26 8.88
C GLU A 214 15.02 5.65 9.42
N ILE A 215 14.01 5.67 8.58
CA ILE A 215 12.64 6.03 8.99
C ILE A 215 12.06 4.97 9.94
N LEU A 216 12.33 3.68 9.68
CA LEU A 216 11.92 2.60 10.58
C LEU A 216 12.55 2.77 11.97
N LYS A 217 13.84 3.10 12.05
CA LYS A 217 14.51 3.38 13.31
C LYS A 217 13.92 4.59 14.03
N GLU A 218 13.60 5.65 13.31
CA GLU A 218 12.92 6.81 13.90
C GLU A 218 11.55 6.42 14.49
N ILE A 219 10.78 5.57 13.81
CA ILE A 219 9.49 5.05 14.29
C ILE A 219 9.68 4.21 15.56
N ILE A 220 10.67 3.32 15.60
CA ILE A 220 10.98 2.48 16.78
C ILE A 220 11.39 3.35 17.97
N LEU A 221 12.30 4.31 17.76
CA LEU A 221 12.74 5.24 18.80
C LEU A 221 11.60 6.10 19.34
N LEU A 222 10.75 6.57 18.44
CA LEU A 222 9.55 7.35 18.79
C LEU A 222 8.57 6.51 19.61
N ALA A 223 8.28 5.28 19.19
CA ALA A 223 7.38 4.36 19.90
C ALA A 223 7.88 4.07 21.30
N ALA A 224 9.20 3.83 21.47
CA ALA A 224 9.82 3.63 22.77
C ALA A 224 9.71 4.88 23.67
N ARG A 225 10.00 6.06 23.13
CA ARG A 225 9.88 7.33 23.85
C ARG A 225 8.46 7.59 24.34
N LEU A 226 7.46 7.27 23.52
CA LEU A 226 6.04 7.40 23.85
C LEU A 226 5.50 6.23 24.68
N LYS A 227 6.32 5.21 24.95
CA LYS A 227 5.97 3.99 25.68
C LYS A 227 4.77 3.26 25.04
N ILE A 228 4.72 3.23 23.71
CA ILE A 228 3.68 2.51 22.98
C ILE A 228 3.90 1.00 23.20
N PRO A 229 2.91 0.27 23.74
CA PRO A 229 3.10 -1.15 24.11
C PRO A 229 3.40 -2.06 22.92
N PHE A 230 2.73 -1.84 21.79
CA PHE A 230 2.82 -2.72 20.63
C PHE A 230 3.24 -1.96 19.38
N LEU A 231 4.09 -2.60 18.57
CA LEU A 231 4.59 -2.05 17.33
C LEU A 231 4.52 -3.14 16.25
N ALA A 232 3.92 -2.85 15.09
CA ALA A 232 3.95 -3.72 13.92
C ALA A 232 4.39 -2.92 12.70
N CYS A 233 5.48 -3.34 12.06
CA CYS A 233 6.00 -2.64 10.89
C CYS A 233 6.40 -3.60 9.77
N GLU A 234 6.17 -3.15 8.53
CA GLU A 234 6.80 -3.74 7.36
C GLU A 234 8.23 -3.22 7.23
N MET A 235 9.13 -4.02 6.62
CA MET A 235 10.54 -3.68 6.43
C MET A 235 11.11 -4.27 5.13
N GLY A 236 12.27 -3.80 4.72
CA GLY A 236 13.06 -4.40 3.65
C GLY A 236 13.66 -5.75 4.08
N TYR A 237 13.77 -6.66 3.12
CA TYR A 237 14.24 -8.04 3.34
C TYR A 237 15.66 -8.17 3.92
N ASP A 238 16.46 -7.13 3.79
CA ASP A 238 17.88 -7.07 4.22
C ASP A 238 18.08 -6.30 5.54
N GLN A 239 17.00 -5.83 6.19
CA GLN A 239 17.05 -4.92 7.33
C GLN A 239 16.92 -5.62 8.69
N LEU A 240 16.66 -6.94 8.73
CA LEU A 240 16.39 -7.68 9.96
C LEU A 240 17.43 -7.43 11.06
N LYS A 241 18.73 -7.58 10.75
CA LYS A 241 19.80 -7.45 11.76
C LYS A 241 19.81 -6.05 12.39
N SER A 242 19.76 -5.02 11.55
CA SER A 242 19.82 -3.62 11.99
C SER A 242 18.60 -3.22 12.82
N LEU A 243 17.40 -3.68 12.42
CA LEU A 243 16.18 -3.37 13.15
C LEU A 243 16.06 -4.17 14.44
N LYS A 244 16.52 -5.42 14.47
CA LYS A 244 16.59 -6.22 15.70
C LYS A 244 17.44 -5.53 16.76
N GLU A 245 18.64 -5.07 16.42
CA GLU A 245 19.52 -4.33 17.33
C GLU A 245 18.84 -3.04 17.85
N CYS A 246 18.13 -2.31 16.98
CA CYS A 246 17.39 -1.11 17.36
C CYS A 246 16.22 -1.41 18.31
N LEU A 247 15.43 -2.44 18.03
CA LEU A 247 14.30 -2.87 18.87
C LEU A 247 14.76 -3.32 20.25
N GLU A 248 15.81 -4.14 20.32
CA GLU A 248 16.41 -4.59 21.58
C GLU A 248 16.92 -3.41 22.43
N PHE A 249 17.62 -2.45 21.80
CA PHE A 249 18.09 -1.22 22.45
C PHE A 249 16.92 -0.38 22.99
N CYS A 250 15.81 -0.31 22.25
CA CYS A 250 14.59 0.40 22.64
C CYS A 250 13.71 -0.36 23.65
N GLY A 251 14.11 -1.57 24.06
CA GLY A 251 13.39 -2.36 25.06
C GLY A 251 12.19 -3.12 24.53
N TYR A 252 12.09 -3.31 23.21
CA TYR A 252 11.10 -4.20 22.60
C TYR A 252 11.64 -5.63 22.51
N ASP A 253 10.74 -6.58 22.77
CA ASP A 253 10.88 -7.97 22.33
C ASP A 253 10.12 -8.12 21.03
N ALA A 254 10.75 -8.65 19.97
CA ALA A 254 10.20 -8.62 18.63
C ALA A 254 10.24 -9.98 17.92
N GLU A 255 9.11 -10.37 17.34
CA GLU A 255 8.97 -11.48 16.41
C GLU A 255 9.01 -10.97 14.98
N PHE A 256 9.96 -11.49 14.19
CA PHE A 256 10.06 -11.19 12.76
C PHE A 256 9.27 -12.21 11.94
N TYR A 257 8.65 -11.75 10.87
CA TYR A 257 7.88 -12.61 9.96
C TYR A 257 8.37 -12.49 8.52
N LYS A 258 8.09 -13.54 7.75
CA LYS A 258 8.43 -13.64 6.33
C LYS A 258 7.20 -13.50 5.46
N ASP A 259 7.42 -13.07 4.22
CA ASP A 259 6.40 -13.16 3.17
C ASP A 259 6.26 -14.59 2.59
N LEU A 260 5.33 -14.76 1.66
CA LEU A 260 5.07 -16.05 1.02
C LEU A 260 6.24 -16.53 0.15
N SER A 261 7.15 -15.63 -0.23
CA SER A 261 8.38 -15.95 -0.98
C SER A 261 9.55 -16.31 -0.06
N GLY A 262 9.36 -16.24 1.27
CA GLY A 262 10.35 -16.59 2.28
C GLY A 262 11.31 -15.45 2.65
N PHE A 263 11.10 -14.24 2.15
CA PHE A 263 11.90 -13.07 2.51
C PHE A 263 11.41 -12.46 3.82
N ASP A 264 12.33 -11.96 4.63
CA ASP A 264 11.99 -11.18 5.82
C ASP A 264 11.20 -9.96 5.40
N ARG A 265 10.01 -9.74 6.04
CA ARG A 265 9.08 -8.73 5.57
C ARG A 265 8.61 -7.75 6.64
N GLY A 266 8.73 -8.11 7.90
CA GLY A 266 8.33 -7.21 8.97
C GLY A 266 8.51 -7.81 10.35
N PHE A 267 8.03 -7.09 11.35
CA PHE A 267 8.10 -7.51 12.74
C PHE A 267 6.88 -7.04 13.55
N VAL A 268 6.65 -7.75 14.65
CA VAL A 268 5.76 -7.35 15.74
C VAL A 268 6.59 -7.24 16.99
N GLY A 269 6.62 -6.06 17.62
CA GLY A 269 7.34 -5.76 18.84
C GLY A 269 6.40 -5.53 20.03
N VAL A 270 6.78 -6.06 21.20
CA VAL A 270 6.10 -5.83 22.47
C VAL A 270 7.08 -5.16 23.43
N LEU A 271 6.69 -4.04 24.02
CA LEU A 271 7.53 -3.32 24.98
C LEU A 271 7.70 -4.15 26.26
N LYS A 272 8.92 -4.50 26.64
CA LYS A 272 9.22 -5.39 27.78
C LYS A 272 8.63 -4.90 29.10
N SER A 273 8.50 -3.59 29.29
CA SER A 273 7.89 -3.02 30.49
C SER A 273 6.35 -3.22 30.55
N PHE A 274 5.71 -3.57 29.44
CA PHE A 274 4.30 -3.88 29.39
C PHE A 274 4.00 -5.33 29.82
N LEU A 275 4.99 -6.24 29.69
CA LEU A 275 4.86 -7.65 30.05
C LEU A 275 5.12 -7.92 31.55
N ARG A 276 5.53 -6.92 32.30
CA ARG A 276 5.77 -6.97 33.76
C ARG A 276 4.57 -6.44 34.52
#